data_1613dc163643bc62b9f75098f0d8e607
#
_entry.id   1613dc163643bc62b9f75098f0d8e607
#
_cell.length_a   1.000
_cell.length_b   1.000
_cell.length_c   1.000
_cell.angle_alpha   90.00
_cell.angle_beta   90.00
_cell.angle_gamma   90.00
#
_symmetry.space_group_name_H-M   'P 1'
#
loop_
_entity.id
_entity.type
_entity.pdbx_description
1 polymer ?
#
loop_
_entity_poly.entity_id
_entity_poly.type
_entity_poly.pdbx_seq_one_letter_code
_entity_poly.pdbx_strand_id
1 'polypeptide(L)'
;VIRRLLLWDIDGTLVRAGQIGAGAFDLAVADVFGRPAARRPVMSGKTDPQIVREYLGIMGETEREETVGMILRRLEARLAEAADQIPAVGHACPGAAAVLERLAGDPEVVSSCLTGNIAPNAVVKLAAFGLDRWLQL
;
A
#
# COMPACT_ATOMS: atom_id res chain seq x y z
N VAL A 1 14.62 -17.17 21.69
CA VAL A 1 14.13 -15.86 22.16
C VAL A 1 14.37 -14.80 21.09
N ILE A 2 13.32 -14.13 20.64
CA ILE A 2 13.43 -13.04 19.66
C ILE A 2 14.15 -11.87 20.31
N ARG A 3 15.21 -11.39 19.68
CA ARG A 3 16.02 -10.25 20.17
C ARG A 3 15.91 -9.02 19.29
N ARG A 4 15.46 -9.17 18.04
CA ARG A 4 15.39 -8.08 17.06
C ARG A 4 14.04 -8.12 16.33
N LEU A 5 13.35 -6.98 16.35
CA LEU A 5 12.19 -6.71 15.49
C LEU A 5 12.63 -5.71 14.42
N LEU A 6 12.48 -6.08 13.16
CA LEU A 6 12.73 -5.22 12.02
C LEU A 6 11.39 -4.80 11.42
N LEU A 7 11.18 -3.50 11.33
CA LEU A 7 9.98 -2.91 10.74
C LEU A 7 10.35 -2.27 9.40
N TRP A 8 9.80 -2.83 8.33
CA TRP A 8 10.11 -2.43 6.96
C TRP A 8 9.03 -1.49 6.42
N ASP A 9 9.45 -0.40 5.78
CA ASP A 9 8.58 0.34 4.87
C ASP A 9 8.38 -0.47 3.58
N ILE A 10 7.27 -0.23 2.89
CA ILE A 10 6.89 -1.00 1.70
C ILE A 10 7.21 -0.22 0.42
N ASP A 11 6.53 0.91 0.21
CA ASP A 11 6.59 1.63 -1.06
C ASP A 11 7.94 2.33 -1.27
N GLY A 12 8.72 1.82 -2.22
CA GLY A 12 10.06 2.32 -2.51
C GLY A 12 11.17 1.74 -1.64
N THR A 13 10.84 0.89 -0.67
CA THR A 13 11.79 0.14 0.17
C THR A 13 11.79 -1.33 -0.20
N LEU A 14 10.66 -2.00 -0.13
CA LEU A 14 10.53 -3.41 -0.50
C LEU A 14 9.99 -3.60 -1.92
N VAL A 15 9.01 -2.81 -2.31
CA VAL A 15 8.36 -2.91 -3.62
C VAL A 15 8.02 -1.55 -4.21
N ARG A 16 7.80 -1.55 -5.53
CA ARG A 16 7.15 -0.46 -6.26
C ARG A 16 6.00 -1.07 -7.06
N ALA A 17 4.77 -0.66 -6.78
CA ALA A 17 3.57 -1.16 -7.47
C ALA A 17 3.28 -0.45 -8.79
N GLY A 18 4.18 0.43 -9.25
CA GLY A 18 3.98 1.22 -10.45
C GLY A 18 2.79 2.18 -10.35
N GLN A 19 2.11 2.39 -11.47
CA GLN A 19 0.95 3.29 -11.54
C GLN A 19 -0.32 2.69 -10.90
N ILE A 20 -0.35 1.38 -10.64
CA ILE A 20 -1.55 0.69 -10.14
C ILE A 20 -1.92 1.20 -8.75
N GLY A 21 -0.94 1.39 -7.86
CA GLY A 21 -1.20 1.91 -6.53
C GLY A 21 -1.90 3.27 -6.55
N ALA A 22 -1.38 4.22 -7.33
CA ALA A 22 -1.99 5.54 -7.47
C ALA A 22 -3.33 5.50 -8.23
N GLY A 23 -3.43 4.66 -9.26
CA GLY A 23 -4.66 4.46 -10.03
C GLY A 23 -5.81 3.91 -9.19
N ALA A 24 -5.52 3.04 -8.23
CA ALA A 24 -6.52 2.51 -7.32
C ALA A 24 -7.18 3.61 -6.47
N PHE A 25 -6.42 4.62 -6.03
CA PHE A 25 -6.98 5.80 -5.34
C PHE A 25 -7.91 6.59 -6.24
N ASP A 26 -7.51 6.88 -7.48
CA ASP A 26 -8.36 7.62 -8.43
C ASP A 26 -9.70 6.92 -8.63
N LEU A 27 -9.66 5.60 -8.84
CA LEU A 27 -10.86 4.78 -9.03
C LEU A 27 -11.72 4.74 -7.76
N ALA A 28 -11.10 4.56 -6.59
CA ALA A 28 -11.83 4.51 -5.32
C ALA A 28 -12.59 5.80 -5.03
N VAL A 29 -11.96 6.95 -5.29
CA VAL A 29 -12.60 8.27 -5.15
C VAL A 29 -13.72 8.44 -6.18
N ALA A 30 -13.48 8.07 -7.43
CA ALA A 30 -14.49 8.17 -8.48
C ALA A 30 -15.70 7.26 -8.21
N ASP A 31 -15.51 6.09 -7.63
CA ASP A 31 -16.59 5.18 -7.24
C ASP A 31 -17.53 5.80 -6.19
N VAL A 32 -16.97 6.56 -5.25
CA VAL A 32 -17.77 7.16 -4.16
C VAL A 32 -18.52 8.41 -4.64
N PHE A 33 -17.89 9.23 -5.48
CA PHE A 33 -18.46 10.52 -5.88
C PHE A 33 -19.06 10.55 -7.28
N GLY A 34 -18.94 9.48 -8.07
CA GLY A 34 -19.40 9.43 -9.45
C GLY A 34 -18.64 10.35 -10.40
N ARG A 35 -17.51 10.94 -9.96
CA ARG A 35 -16.66 11.83 -10.74
C ARG A 35 -15.19 11.71 -10.30
N PRO A 36 -14.23 11.90 -11.21
CA PRO A 36 -12.82 11.88 -10.86
C PRO A 36 -12.43 13.17 -10.11
N ALA A 37 -11.35 13.09 -9.35
CA ALA A 37 -10.68 14.27 -8.83
C ALA A 37 -9.96 15.03 -9.95
N ALA A 38 -9.87 16.36 -9.84
CA ALA A 38 -9.21 17.21 -10.84
C ALA A 38 -7.69 16.93 -10.94
N ARG A 39 -7.08 16.45 -9.88
CA ARG A 39 -5.67 16.07 -9.82
C ARG A 39 -5.43 15.08 -8.67
N ARG A 40 -4.29 14.43 -8.71
CA ARG A 40 -3.82 13.59 -7.58
C ARG A 40 -3.15 14.44 -6.50
N PRO A 41 -3.28 14.09 -5.22
CA PRO A 41 -2.42 14.61 -4.17
C PRO A 41 -1.00 14.04 -4.29
N VAL A 42 -0.04 14.67 -3.60
CA VAL A 42 1.28 14.08 -3.40
C VAL A 42 1.14 12.95 -2.38
N MET A 43 1.49 11.73 -2.79
CA MET A 43 1.26 10.53 -1.97
C MET A 43 2.47 10.12 -1.12
N SER A 44 3.69 10.50 -1.55
CA SER A 44 4.93 10.10 -0.89
C SER A 44 4.97 10.53 0.58
N GLY A 45 5.35 9.59 1.45
CA GLY A 45 5.51 9.83 2.89
C GLY A 45 4.20 9.97 3.69
N LYS A 46 3.07 9.60 3.09
CA LYS A 46 1.75 9.70 3.71
C LYS A 46 1.11 8.33 3.92
N THR A 47 0.17 8.29 4.86
CA THR A 47 -0.71 7.13 5.04
C THR A 47 -1.88 7.17 4.07
N ASP A 48 -2.45 6.00 3.75
CA ASP A 48 -3.64 5.91 2.88
C ASP A 48 -4.79 6.83 3.37
N PRO A 49 -5.14 6.90 4.68
CA PRO A 49 -6.14 7.84 5.14
C PRO A 49 -5.78 9.32 4.92
N GLN A 50 -4.51 9.70 5.05
CA GLN A 50 -4.08 11.08 4.76
C GLN A 50 -4.25 11.42 3.28
N ILE A 51 -3.87 10.50 2.40
CA ILE A 51 -4.04 10.67 0.95
C ILE A 51 -5.52 10.84 0.60
N VAL A 52 -6.40 10.03 1.20
CA VAL A 52 -7.86 10.13 1.00
C VAL A 52 -8.39 11.50 1.45
N ARG A 53 -7.95 12.00 2.61
CA ARG A 53 -8.37 13.33 3.09
C ARG A 53 -7.92 14.47 2.15
N GLU A 54 -6.73 14.34 1.57
CA GLU A 54 -6.28 15.31 0.56
C GLU A 54 -7.10 15.25 -0.73
N TYR A 55 -7.52 14.05 -1.16
CA TYR A 55 -8.48 13.93 -2.27
C TYR A 55 -9.79 14.67 -1.96
N LEU A 56 -10.35 14.50 -0.76
CA LEU A 56 -11.56 15.24 -0.35
C LEU A 56 -11.37 16.75 -0.44
N GLY A 57 -10.23 17.26 0.04
CA GLY A 57 -9.89 18.67 -0.06
C GLY A 57 -9.79 19.17 -1.51
N ILE A 58 -9.14 18.39 -2.40
CA ILE A 58 -9.03 18.70 -3.84
C ILE A 58 -10.41 18.74 -4.51
N MET A 59 -11.32 17.87 -4.09
CA MET A 59 -12.67 17.78 -4.65
C MET A 59 -13.65 18.80 -4.05
N GLY A 60 -13.25 19.52 -3.00
CA GLY A 60 -14.13 20.44 -2.27
C GLY A 60 -15.19 19.73 -1.42
N GLU A 61 -14.93 18.46 -1.06
CA GLU A 61 -15.85 17.65 -0.27
C GLU A 61 -15.56 17.79 1.23
N THR A 62 -16.62 17.68 2.04
CA THR A 62 -16.46 17.72 3.50
C THR A 62 -15.77 16.46 4.01
N GLU A 63 -14.73 16.65 4.80
CA GLU A 63 -14.05 15.57 5.49
C GLU A 63 -14.95 14.95 6.57
N ARG A 64 -15.36 13.70 6.37
CA ARG A 64 -16.13 12.90 7.33
C ARG A 64 -15.49 11.52 7.43
N GLU A 65 -15.33 11.00 8.63
CA GLU A 65 -14.73 9.68 8.85
C GLU A 65 -15.47 8.54 8.12
N GLU A 66 -16.78 8.65 8.00
CA GLU A 66 -17.58 7.70 7.23
C GLU A 66 -17.18 7.71 5.75
N THR A 67 -17.03 8.89 5.15
CA THR A 67 -16.62 9.05 3.75
C THR A 67 -15.20 8.54 3.52
N VAL A 68 -14.28 8.87 4.44
CA VAL A 68 -12.90 8.35 4.42
C VAL A 68 -12.93 6.82 4.45
N GLY A 69 -13.70 6.21 5.37
CA GLY A 69 -13.85 4.76 5.46
C GLY A 69 -14.45 4.13 4.21
N MET A 70 -15.42 4.78 3.56
CA MET A 70 -15.98 4.31 2.28
C MET A 70 -14.92 4.28 1.18
N ILE A 71 -14.12 5.34 1.05
CA ILE A 71 -13.08 5.41 0.03
C ILE A 71 -11.99 4.35 0.30
N LEU A 72 -11.58 4.16 1.56
CA LEU A 72 -10.59 3.14 1.91
C LEU A 72 -11.07 1.73 1.58
N ARG A 73 -12.34 1.40 1.81
CA ARG A 73 -12.90 0.10 1.39
C ARG A 73 -12.93 -0.06 -0.13
N ARG A 74 -13.19 1.02 -0.88
CA ARG A 74 -13.10 1.00 -2.35
C ARG A 74 -11.67 0.86 -2.82
N LEU A 75 -10.72 1.53 -2.16
CA LEU A 75 -9.29 1.42 -2.44
C LEU A 75 -8.80 -0.03 -2.30
N GLU A 76 -9.19 -0.70 -1.19
CA GLU A 76 -8.90 -2.12 -0.98
C GLU A 76 -9.42 -2.97 -2.14
N ALA A 77 -10.70 -2.81 -2.50
CA ALA A 77 -11.31 -3.56 -3.59
C ALA A 77 -10.62 -3.31 -4.93
N ARG A 78 -10.34 -2.05 -5.26
CA ARG A 78 -9.69 -1.68 -6.54
C ARG A 78 -8.26 -2.19 -6.65
N LEU A 79 -7.51 -2.17 -5.55
CA LEU A 79 -6.16 -2.73 -5.57
C LEU A 79 -6.18 -4.26 -5.67
N ALA A 80 -7.10 -4.92 -4.98
CA ALA A 80 -7.28 -6.37 -5.08
C ALA A 80 -7.68 -6.81 -6.50
N GLU A 81 -8.59 -6.07 -7.16
CA GLU A 81 -8.99 -6.31 -8.56
C GLU A 81 -7.80 -6.19 -9.53
N ALA A 82 -6.85 -5.30 -9.24
CA ALA A 82 -5.68 -5.05 -10.09
C ALA A 82 -4.42 -5.84 -9.67
N ALA A 83 -4.53 -6.70 -8.65
CA ALA A 83 -3.38 -7.41 -8.06
C ALA A 83 -2.52 -8.15 -9.10
N ASP A 84 -3.15 -8.86 -10.02
CA ASP A 84 -2.48 -9.64 -11.07
C ASP A 84 -1.71 -8.78 -12.08
N GLN A 85 -2.00 -7.49 -12.15
CA GLN A 85 -1.35 -6.54 -13.06
C GLN A 85 -0.10 -5.92 -12.42
N ILE A 86 0.04 -5.94 -11.09
CA ILE A 86 1.15 -5.31 -10.39
C ILE A 86 2.51 -5.83 -10.87
N PRO A 87 2.74 -7.15 -11.03
CA PRO A 87 4.03 -7.66 -11.48
C PRO A 87 4.45 -7.18 -12.88
N ALA A 88 3.48 -6.82 -13.73
CA ALA A 88 3.77 -6.35 -15.10
C ALA A 88 4.27 -4.91 -15.14
N VAL A 89 3.93 -4.07 -14.17
CA VAL A 89 4.23 -2.63 -14.17
C VAL A 89 5.08 -2.18 -12.97
N GLY A 90 5.23 -3.05 -11.98
CA GLY A 90 6.01 -2.82 -10.75
C GLY A 90 7.19 -3.77 -10.64
N HIS A 91 7.87 -3.71 -9.51
CA HIS A 91 8.99 -4.61 -9.20
C HIS A 91 9.26 -4.66 -7.69
N ALA A 92 9.87 -5.76 -7.23
CA ALA A 92 10.53 -5.78 -5.94
C ALA A 92 11.81 -4.92 -6.01
N CYS A 93 12.05 -4.14 -4.96
CA CYS A 93 13.27 -3.32 -4.93
C CYS A 93 14.52 -4.23 -4.91
N PRO A 94 15.62 -3.83 -5.59
CA PRO A 94 16.83 -4.64 -5.65
C PRO A 94 17.31 -5.05 -4.26
N GLY A 95 17.55 -6.34 -4.05
CA GLY A 95 18.02 -6.91 -2.77
C GLY A 95 16.92 -7.17 -1.73
N ALA A 96 15.69 -6.70 -1.93
CA ALA A 96 14.61 -6.88 -0.95
C ALA A 96 14.34 -8.37 -0.63
N ALA A 97 14.15 -9.18 -1.66
CA ALA A 97 13.93 -10.62 -1.49
C ALA A 97 15.10 -11.31 -0.76
N ALA A 98 16.33 -11.03 -1.20
CA ALA A 98 17.52 -11.66 -0.65
C ALA A 98 17.74 -11.32 0.83
N VAL A 99 17.51 -10.07 1.24
CA VAL A 99 17.67 -9.67 2.64
C VAL A 99 16.56 -10.25 3.52
N LEU A 100 15.31 -10.25 3.07
CA LEU A 100 14.20 -10.84 3.81
C LEU A 100 14.37 -12.36 4.00
N GLU A 101 14.76 -13.07 2.94
CA GLU A 101 15.05 -14.52 2.99
C GLU A 101 16.17 -14.83 3.99
N ARG A 102 17.27 -14.07 3.93
CA ARG A 102 18.38 -14.24 4.86
C ARG A 102 17.97 -14.01 6.31
N LEU A 103 17.18 -12.97 6.57
CA LEU A 103 16.71 -12.66 7.92
C LEU A 103 15.68 -13.66 8.44
N ALA A 104 14.86 -14.24 7.57
CA ALA A 104 13.92 -15.30 7.94
C ALA A 104 14.62 -16.59 8.45
N GLY A 105 15.87 -16.79 8.07
CA GLY A 105 16.70 -17.89 8.59
C GLY A 105 17.31 -17.64 9.98
N ASP A 106 17.21 -16.45 10.53
CA ASP A 106 17.74 -16.09 11.86
C ASP A 106 16.62 -16.22 12.91
N PRO A 107 16.70 -17.20 13.84
CA PRO A 107 15.64 -17.42 14.84
C PRO A 107 15.52 -16.31 15.89
N GLU A 108 16.47 -15.39 15.94
CA GLU A 108 16.44 -14.23 16.83
C GLU A 108 15.81 -12.99 16.19
N VAL A 109 15.45 -13.05 14.90
CA VAL A 109 14.91 -11.93 14.12
C VAL A 109 13.46 -12.17 13.75
N VAL A 110 12.63 -11.15 13.92
CA VAL A 110 11.29 -11.06 13.34
C VAL A 110 11.26 -9.86 12.41
N SER A 111 10.82 -10.07 11.19
CA SER A 111 10.54 -9.01 10.22
C SER A 111 9.04 -8.78 10.11
N SER A 112 8.62 -7.52 10.19
CA SER A 112 7.25 -7.06 9.97
C SER A 112 7.26 -5.74 9.20
N CYS A 113 6.11 -5.11 9.02
CA CYS A 113 6.00 -3.85 8.28
C CYS A 113 5.58 -2.69 9.18
N LEU A 114 6.13 -1.51 8.88
CA LEU A 114 5.62 -0.22 9.34
C LEU A 114 5.38 0.63 8.09
N THR A 115 4.13 0.80 7.71
CA THR A 115 3.74 1.37 6.43
C THR A 115 2.55 2.30 6.57
N GLY A 116 2.44 3.28 5.66
CA GLY A 116 1.24 4.10 5.52
C GLY A 116 0.07 3.40 4.80
N ASN A 117 0.31 2.23 4.21
CA ASN A 117 -0.74 1.44 3.58
C ASN A 117 -1.71 0.88 4.62
N ILE A 118 -3.00 0.80 4.29
CA ILE A 118 -3.92 -0.07 5.02
C ILE A 118 -3.46 -1.53 4.87
N ALA A 119 -3.72 -2.35 5.89
CA ALA A 119 -3.19 -3.71 5.96
C ALA A 119 -3.49 -4.59 4.72
N PRO A 120 -4.72 -4.63 4.17
CA PRO A 120 -4.98 -5.41 2.97
C PRO A 120 -4.13 -4.99 1.76
N ASN A 121 -3.91 -3.69 1.59
CA ASN A 121 -3.12 -3.15 0.48
C ASN A 121 -1.63 -3.48 0.63
N ALA A 122 -1.11 -3.46 1.85
CA ALA A 122 0.25 -3.91 2.14
C ALA A 122 0.45 -5.37 1.71
N VAL A 123 -0.48 -6.25 2.10
CA VAL A 123 -0.44 -7.68 1.72
C VAL A 123 -0.47 -7.86 0.21
N VAL A 124 -1.39 -7.20 -0.50
CA VAL A 124 -1.50 -7.30 -1.97
C VAL A 124 -0.20 -6.89 -2.66
N LYS A 125 0.39 -5.77 -2.25
CA LYS A 125 1.64 -5.28 -2.85
C LYS A 125 2.83 -6.23 -2.61
N LEU A 126 2.95 -6.77 -1.42
CA LEU A 126 4.03 -7.69 -1.05
C LEU A 126 3.85 -9.05 -1.72
N ALA A 127 2.63 -9.59 -1.73
CA ALA A 127 2.30 -10.87 -2.35
C ALA A 127 2.52 -10.87 -3.86
N ALA A 128 2.32 -9.72 -4.53
CA ALA A 128 2.60 -9.57 -5.96
C ALA A 128 4.04 -9.98 -6.35
N PHE A 129 4.98 -9.89 -5.41
CA PHE A 129 6.39 -10.26 -5.61
C PHE A 129 6.86 -11.38 -4.67
N GLY A 130 5.93 -12.03 -3.94
CA GLY A 130 6.19 -13.15 -3.05
C GLY A 130 7.01 -12.79 -1.80
N LEU A 131 7.00 -11.51 -1.37
CA LEU A 131 7.76 -11.04 -0.21
C LEU A 131 7.02 -11.25 1.11
N ASP A 132 5.70 -11.36 1.08
CA ASP A 132 4.81 -11.57 2.22
C ASP A 132 5.17 -12.81 3.05
N ARG A 133 5.68 -13.86 2.39
CA ARG A 133 6.07 -15.12 3.02
C ARG A 133 7.17 -15.00 4.08
N TRP A 134 7.94 -13.93 4.09
CA TRP A 134 9.03 -13.68 5.03
C TRP A 134 8.70 -12.66 6.11
N LEU A 135 7.48 -12.14 6.09
CA LEU A 135 7.03 -11.07 6.98
C LEU A 135 5.89 -11.56 7.88
N GLN A 136 5.90 -11.10 9.11
CA GLN A 136 4.74 -11.22 10.01
C GLN A 136 3.85 -9.99 9.81
N LEU A 137 2.71 -10.19 9.15
CA LEU A 137 1.76 -9.15 8.77
C LEU A 137 0.50 -9.24 9.62
#